data_95d6f4588e7b4997e90149c73ce3a1e2
#
_entry.id   95d6f4588e7b4997e90149c73ce3a1e2
#
_cell.length_a   1.000
_cell.length_b   1.000
_cell.length_c   1.000
_cell.angle_alpha   90.00
_cell.angle_beta   90.00
_cell.angle_gamma   90.00
#
_symmetry.space_group_name_H-M   'P 1'
#
loop_
_entity.id
_entity.type
_entity.pdbx_description
1 polymer ?
#
loop_
_entity_poly.entity_id
_entity_poly.type
_entity_poly.pdbx_seq_one_letter_code
_entity_poly.pdbx_strand_id
1 'polypeptide(L)'
;KNACNSRTHLYYPKAFNYCKEYGLTYMGNTDIHGVYKQTYRTDKQSGPMTIVFAKERSQEGVKEALFAGRSVVKFGDILIGSEKNLLSLVKACLSYEVKEVKGNQALVKVTNKSTLNFEILLDNKAGTILGNATVEIKVRLDDKVKFTTTHITDDSRLVIDIASLR
;
A
#
# COMPACT_ATOMS: atom_id res chain seq x y z
N LYS A 1 -31.78 -1.01 -10.45
CA LYS A 1 -31.20 0.13 -9.69
C LYS A 1 -29.89 -0.37 -9.12
N ASN A 2 -28.94 -0.15 -9.76
CA ASN A 2 -27.48 -0.07 -9.74
C ASN A 2 -26.82 -0.19 -8.37
N ALA A 3 -27.10 -1.27 -7.64
CA ALA A 3 -26.33 -1.63 -6.45
C ALA A 3 -24.84 -1.86 -6.78
N CYS A 4 -24.52 -2.22 -8.02
CA CYS A 4 -23.16 -2.36 -8.50
C CYS A 4 -22.37 -1.05 -8.65
N ASN A 5 -23.01 0.10 -8.62
CA ASN A 5 -22.31 1.38 -8.83
C ASN A 5 -21.88 2.06 -7.54
N SER A 6 -22.26 1.56 -6.40
CA SER A 6 -21.79 2.08 -5.14
C SER A 6 -20.58 1.27 -4.70
N ARG A 7 -19.39 1.65 -5.17
CA ARG A 7 -18.10 1.16 -4.65
C ARG A 7 -18.00 1.27 -3.13
N THR A 8 -18.83 2.12 -2.53
CA THR A 8 -18.98 2.27 -1.07
C THR A 8 -19.49 1.00 -0.40
N HIS A 9 -20.24 0.14 -1.10
CA HIS A 9 -20.70 -1.14 -0.53
C HIS A 9 -19.62 -2.24 -0.49
N LEU A 10 -18.55 -2.09 -1.30
CA LEU A 10 -17.42 -3.03 -1.35
C LEU A 10 -16.28 -2.62 -0.41
N TYR A 11 -16.28 -1.37 0.05
CA TYR A 11 -15.28 -0.82 0.94
C TYR A 11 -15.86 -0.68 2.35
N TYR A 12 -15.50 -1.60 3.24
CA TYR A 12 -15.96 -1.59 4.64
C TYR A 12 -14.76 -1.39 5.59
N PRO A 13 -14.34 -0.14 5.81
CA PRO A 13 -13.10 0.17 6.55
C PRO A 13 -13.12 -0.29 8.00
N LYS A 14 -14.29 -0.36 8.65
CA LYS A 14 -14.41 -0.90 10.02
C LYS A 14 -13.93 -2.35 10.15
N ALA A 15 -13.97 -3.13 9.06
CA ALA A 15 -13.41 -4.49 9.05
C ALA A 15 -11.90 -4.50 9.34
N PHE A 16 -11.17 -3.42 9.01
CA PHE A 16 -9.73 -3.32 9.27
C PHE A 16 -9.44 -3.23 10.77
N ASN A 17 -10.33 -2.58 11.53
CA ASN A 17 -10.23 -2.49 12.98
C ASN A 17 -10.37 -3.88 13.61
N TYR A 18 -11.32 -4.68 13.13
CA TYR A 18 -11.48 -6.07 13.58
C TYR A 18 -10.26 -6.93 13.22
N CYS A 19 -9.73 -6.81 12.00
CA CYS A 19 -8.52 -7.54 11.62
C CYS A 19 -7.35 -7.22 12.56
N LYS A 20 -7.17 -5.94 12.92
CA LYS A 20 -6.14 -5.51 13.86
C LYS A 20 -6.41 -6.03 15.27
N GLU A 21 -7.63 -5.87 15.78
CA GLU A 21 -8.04 -6.23 17.13
C GLU A 21 -7.91 -7.74 17.39
N TYR A 22 -8.32 -8.56 16.44
CA TYR A 22 -8.31 -10.02 16.56
C TYR A 22 -7.12 -10.71 15.89
N GLY A 23 -6.15 -9.95 15.38
CA GLY A 23 -4.98 -10.51 14.71
C GLY A 23 -5.30 -11.31 13.45
N LEU A 24 -6.36 -10.93 12.73
CA LEU A 24 -6.83 -11.66 11.54
C LEU A 24 -6.00 -11.32 10.31
N THR A 25 -5.87 -12.29 9.40
CA THR A 25 -5.23 -12.08 8.11
C THR A 25 -6.12 -11.25 7.20
N TYR A 26 -5.53 -10.21 6.59
CA TYR A 26 -6.22 -9.37 5.62
C TYR A 26 -6.32 -10.09 4.26
N MET A 27 -7.53 -10.28 3.76
CA MET A 27 -7.79 -10.87 2.44
C MET A 27 -8.81 -10.03 1.67
N GLY A 28 -8.53 -9.74 0.41
CA GLY A 28 -9.42 -9.04 -0.50
C GLY A 28 -9.83 -9.94 -1.66
N ASN A 29 -11.12 -10.16 -1.81
CA ASN A 29 -11.71 -11.00 -2.85
C ASN A 29 -12.68 -10.19 -3.71
N THR A 30 -12.88 -10.63 -4.95
CA THR A 30 -13.71 -9.93 -5.94
C THR A 30 -15.21 -10.22 -5.76
N ASP A 31 -15.58 -11.27 -5.04
CA ASP A 31 -16.97 -11.76 -4.90
C ASP A 31 -17.69 -11.99 -6.25
N ILE A 32 -16.91 -12.43 -7.26
CA ILE A 32 -17.44 -12.63 -8.61
C ILE A 32 -18.27 -13.92 -8.68
N HIS A 33 -19.52 -13.76 -9.08
CA HIS A 33 -20.47 -14.84 -9.32
C HIS A 33 -20.78 -14.90 -10.83
N GLY A 34 -19.95 -15.56 -11.62
CA GLY A 34 -20.15 -15.71 -13.06
C GLY A 34 -18.89 -15.41 -13.88
N VAL A 35 -19.07 -15.23 -15.19
CA VAL A 35 -17.95 -14.94 -16.10
C VAL A 35 -17.39 -13.55 -15.81
N TYR A 36 -16.11 -13.49 -15.53
CA TYR A 36 -15.39 -12.22 -15.36
C TYR A 36 -15.41 -11.42 -16.65
N LYS A 37 -16.25 -10.41 -16.72
CA LYS A 37 -16.24 -9.48 -17.85
C LYS A 37 -15.00 -8.60 -17.75
N GLN A 38 -14.17 -8.65 -18.77
CA GLN A 38 -12.89 -7.94 -18.88
C GLN A 38 -13.01 -6.40 -18.81
N THR A 39 -14.23 -5.86 -18.72
CA THR A 39 -14.54 -4.44 -18.54
C THR A 39 -13.97 -3.83 -17.24
N TYR A 40 -13.50 -4.65 -16.30
CA TYR A 40 -12.80 -4.18 -15.09
C TYR A 40 -11.28 -3.98 -15.32
N ARG A 41 -10.77 -4.24 -16.52
CA ARG A 41 -9.34 -4.11 -16.88
C ARG A 41 -8.93 -2.72 -17.39
N THR A 42 -9.71 -1.69 -17.19
CA THR A 42 -9.15 -0.34 -17.35
C THR A 42 -8.23 -0.07 -16.17
N ASP A 43 -7.03 0.44 -16.43
CA ASP A 43 -5.87 0.59 -15.52
C ASP A 43 -6.16 1.28 -14.18
N LYS A 44 -7.34 1.87 -14.04
CA LYS A 44 -7.80 2.53 -12.81
C LYS A 44 -8.75 1.69 -11.94
N GLN A 45 -9.10 0.45 -12.33
CA GLN A 45 -10.16 -0.33 -11.68
C GLN A 45 -9.89 -1.82 -11.59
N SER A 46 -8.67 -2.20 -11.24
CA SER A 46 -8.45 -3.60 -10.84
C SER A 46 -9.33 -3.89 -9.62
N GLY A 47 -10.12 -4.97 -9.68
CA GLY A 47 -10.86 -5.46 -8.53
C GLY A 47 -9.94 -5.69 -7.32
N PRO A 48 -10.51 -5.95 -6.13
CA PRO A 48 -9.71 -6.26 -4.96
C PRO A 48 -8.85 -7.50 -5.21
N MET A 49 -7.62 -7.47 -4.71
CA MET A 49 -6.70 -8.59 -4.76
C MET A 49 -5.88 -8.67 -3.47
N THR A 50 -5.42 -9.88 -3.15
CA THR A 50 -4.53 -10.13 -2.02
C THR A 50 -3.10 -10.27 -2.52
N ILE A 51 -2.20 -9.40 -2.04
CA ILE A 51 -0.75 -9.53 -2.22
C ILE A 51 -0.25 -10.39 -1.06
N VAL A 52 0.40 -11.51 -1.37
CA VAL A 52 0.89 -12.48 -0.37
C VAL A 52 2.42 -12.46 -0.35
N PHE A 53 3.01 -12.37 0.84
CA PHE A 53 4.47 -12.40 1.02
C PHE A 53 4.90 -13.83 1.35
N ALA A 54 4.92 -14.69 0.34
CA ALA A 54 5.36 -16.06 0.44
C ALA A 54 6.90 -16.17 0.37
N LYS A 55 7.48 -17.10 1.11
CA LYS A 55 8.93 -17.39 1.07
C LYS A 55 9.33 -18.10 -0.21
N GLU A 56 8.39 -18.85 -0.78
CA GLU A 56 8.58 -19.58 -2.03
C GLU A 56 7.29 -19.55 -2.87
N ARG A 57 7.44 -19.74 -4.18
CA ARG A 57 6.31 -19.75 -5.12
C ARG A 57 5.72 -21.16 -5.22
N SER A 58 5.12 -21.63 -4.11
CA SER A 58 4.44 -22.92 -4.00
C SER A 58 3.08 -22.75 -3.33
N GLN A 59 2.23 -23.76 -3.40
CA GLN A 59 0.96 -23.80 -2.71
C GLN A 59 1.18 -23.74 -1.18
N GLU A 60 2.14 -24.52 -0.69
CA GLU A 60 2.54 -24.57 0.71
C GLU A 60 3.06 -23.23 1.21
N GLY A 61 3.92 -22.56 0.39
CA GLY A 61 4.46 -21.24 0.71
C GLY A 61 3.38 -20.17 0.79
N VAL A 62 2.39 -20.19 -0.12
CA VAL A 62 1.24 -19.28 -0.07
C VAL A 62 0.37 -19.56 1.16
N LYS A 63 0.06 -20.83 1.42
CA LYS A 63 -0.72 -21.25 2.58
C LYS A 63 -0.04 -20.81 3.88
N GLU A 64 1.23 -21.09 4.05
CA GLU A 64 2.03 -20.69 5.22
C GLU A 64 2.01 -19.17 5.40
N ALA A 65 2.19 -18.40 4.33
CA ALA A 65 2.17 -16.95 4.39
C ALA A 65 0.81 -16.39 4.84
N LEU A 66 -0.29 -16.95 4.33
CA LEU A 66 -1.64 -16.53 4.72
C LEU A 66 -1.91 -16.86 6.20
N PHE A 67 -1.57 -18.07 6.66
CA PHE A 67 -1.72 -18.42 8.09
C PHE A 67 -0.82 -17.58 9.00
N ALA A 68 0.33 -17.15 8.52
CA ALA A 68 1.23 -16.24 9.25
C ALA A 68 0.82 -14.75 9.15
N GLY A 69 -0.33 -14.43 8.53
CA GLY A 69 -0.83 -13.06 8.40
C GLY A 69 0.01 -12.18 7.47
N ARG A 70 0.80 -12.78 6.56
CA ARG A 70 1.69 -12.03 5.66
C ARG A 70 0.99 -11.68 4.35
N SER A 71 0.04 -10.75 4.42
CA SER A 71 -0.72 -10.28 3.27
C SER A 71 -1.04 -8.79 3.36
N VAL A 72 -1.31 -8.20 2.19
CA VAL A 72 -1.83 -6.85 2.00
C VAL A 72 -2.93 -6.92 0.96
N VAL A 73 -4.07 -6.31 1.22
CA VAL A 73 -5.14 -6.14 0.25
C VAL A 73 -4.84 -4.92 -0.61
N LYS A 74 -4.98 -5.06 -1.92
CA LYS A 74 -4.95 -3.96 -2.89
C LYS A 74 -6.35 -3.77 -3.48
N PHE A 75 -6.85 -2.54 -3.45
CA PHE A 75 -8.10 -2.14 -4.09
C PHE A 75 -7.94 -0.79 -4.78
N GLY A 76 -7.82 -0.78 -6.10
CA GLY A 76 -7.35 0.39 -6.83
C GLY A 76 -5.95 0.78 -6.36
N ASP A 77 -5.75 2.02 -5.92
CA ASP A 77 -4.50 2.50 -5.32
C ASP A 77 -4.48 2.37 -3.78
N ILE A 78 -5.57 1.86 -3.19
CA ILE A 78 -5.66 1.64 -1.74
C ILE A 78 -4.96 0.33 -1.37
N LEU A 79 -4.12 0.37 -0.35
CA LEU A 79 -3.43 -0.76 0.26
C LEU A 79 -3.89 -0.90 1.72
N ILE A 80 -4.25 -2.11 2.12
CA ILE A 80 -4.82 -2.38 3.45
C ILE A 80 -4.09 -3.55 4.07
N GLY A 81 -3.59 -3.39 5.28
CA GLY A 81 -2.86 -4.46 5.96
C GLY A 81 -2.31 -4.03 7.32
N SER A 82 -1.63 -4.97 7.99
CA SER A 82 -0.90 -4.62 9.21
C SER A 82 0.23 -3.63 8.89
N GLU A 83 0.56 -2.77 9.85
CA GLU A 83 1.65 -1.79 9.70
C GLU A 83 2.96 -2.46 9.25
N LYS A 84 3.29 -3.61 9.85
CA LYS A 84 4.48 -4.41 9.49
C LYS A 84 4.47 -4.81 8.01
N ASN A 85 3.34 -5.29 7.50
CA ASN A 85 3.23 -5.76 6.12
C ASN A 85 3.25 -4.59 5.14
N LEU A 86 2.55 -3.49 5.44
CA LEU A 86 2.56 -2.28 4.63
C LEU A 86 3.95 -1.66 4.56
N LEU A 87 4.66 -1.58 5.69
CA LEU A 87 6.05 -1.11 5.73
C LEU A 87 6.97 -2.00 4.89
N SER A 88 6.81 -3.33 4.99
CA SER A 88 7.58 -4.28 4.20
C SER A 88 7.32 -4.13 2.71
N LEU A 89 6.06 -3.92 2.31
CA LEU A 89 5.68 -3.67 0.92
C LEU A 89 6.32 -2.39 0.39
N VAL A 90 6.19 -1.29 1.13
CA VAL A 90 6.77 0.01 0.75
C VAL A 90 8.28 -0.11 0.59
N LYS A 91 8.98 -0.74 1.55
CA LYS A 91 10.43 -0.97 1.49
C LYS A 91 10.85 -1.86 0.31
N ALA A 92 10.03 -2.82 -0.08
CA ALA A 92 10.31 -3.67 -1.25
C ALA A 92 10.10 -2.92 -2.59
N CYS A 93 9.12 -2.00 -2.63
CA CYS A 93 8.76 -1.25 -3.82
C CYS A 93 9.64 -0.01 -4.05
N LEU A 94 10.01 0.69 -2.98
CA LEU A 94 10.72 1.97 -3.04
C LEU A 94 12.19 1.78 -2.64
N SER A 95 13.10 2.31 -3.45
CA SER A 95 14.48 2.54 -3.07
C SER A 95 14.77 4.03 -3.05
N TYR A 96 15.67 4.47 -2.19
CA TYR A 96 16.03 5.88 -2.07
C TYR A 96 17.56 6.05 -2.03
N GLU A 97 18.00 7.19 -2.51
CA GLU A 97 19.39 7.63 -2.54
C GLU A 97 19.45 9.09 -2.10
N VAL A 98 20.21 9.37 -1.05
CA VAL A 98 20.47 10.76 -0.61
C VAL A 98 21.49 11.37 -1.54
N LYS A 99 21.10 12.40 -2.28
CA LYS A 99 21.96 13.10 -3.25
C LYS A 99 22.75 14.21 -2.60
N GLU A 100 22.14 14.97 -1.73
CA GLU A 100 22.71 16.15 -1.10
C GLU A 100 22.10 16.36 0.29
N VAL A 101 22.93 16.82 1.23
CA VAL A 101 22.47 17.25 2.57
C VAL A 101 22.99 18.66 2.83
N LYS A 102 22.09 19.57 3.22
CA LYS A 102 22.40 20.95 3.63
C LYS A 102 21.67 21.26 4.95
N GLY A 103 22.41 21.23 6.04
CA GLY A 103 21.84 21.43 7.38
C GLY A 103 20.79 20.36 7.68
N ASN A 104 19.55 20.75 7.95
CA ASN A 104 18.41 19.85 8.20
C ASN A 104 17.63 19.44 6.93
N GLN A 105 18.11 19.81 5.73
CA GLN A 105 17.46 19.48 4.47
C GLN A 105 18.28 18.47 3.69
N ALA A 106 17.60 17.58 3.00
CA ALA A 106 18.18 16.61 2.08
C ALA A 106 17.42 16.61 0.75
N LEU A 107 18.18 16.42 -0.35
CA LEU A 107 17.61 16.04 -1.64
C LEU A 107 17.68 14.52 -1.74
N VAL A 108 16.54 13.88 -1.84
CA VAL A 108 16.43 12.43 -1.89
C VAL A 108 15.83 12.01 -3.23
N LYS A 109 16.54 11.14 -3.93
CA LYS A 109 16.05 10.46 -5.13
C LYS A 109 15.31 9.21 -4.69
N VAL A 110 14.02 9.12 -5.00
CA VAL A 110 13.16 7.95 -4.71
C VAL A 110 12.81 7.26 -6.02
N THR A 111 13.09 5.97 -6.10
CA THR A 111 12.75 5.13 -7.25
C THR A 111 11.71 4.10 -6.84
N ASN A 112 10.56 4.12 -7.49
CA ASN A 112 9.53 3.10 -7.35
C ASN A 112 9.75 2.01 -8.41
N LYS A 113 10.13 0.82 -7.96
CA LYS A 113 10.41 -0.36 -8.82
C LYS A 113 9.17 -1.22 -9.07
N SER A 114 8.02 -0.83 -8.52
CA SER A 114 6.77 -1.56 -8.64
C SER A 114 5.79 -0.85 -9.58
N THR A 115 4.70 -1.52 -9.91
CA THR A 115 3.57 -0.93 -10.65
C THR A 115 2.55 -0.23 -9.74
N LEU A 116 2.79 -0.22 -8.41
CA LEU A 116 1.91 0.42 -7.44
C LEU A 116 2.16 1.93 -7.42
N ASN A 117 1.10 2.73 -7.31
CA ASN A 117 1.21 4.14 -7.01
C ASN A 117 1.16 4.34 -5.50
N PHE A 118 1.97 5.27 -4.98
CA PHE A 118 1.95 5.66 -3.58
C PHE A 118 1.62 7.15 -3.46
N GLU A 119 0.45 7.45 -2.91
CA GLU A 119 0.12 8.82 -2.54
C GLU A 119 0.73 9.14 -1.17
N ILE A 120 1.43 10.24 -1.10
CA ILE A 120 2.15 10.67 0.09
C ILE A 120 1.72 12.08 0.51
N LEU A 121 1.84 12.34 1.80
CA LEU A 121 1.77 13.66 2.40
C LEU A 121 3.08 13.91 3.15
N LEU A 122 3.81 14.93 2.72
CA LEU A 122 5.08 15.37 3.29
C LEU A 122 4.98 16.87 3.59
N ASP A 123 5.20 17.28 4.84
CA ASP A 123 5.09 18.69 5.25
C ASP A 123 3.80 19.36 4.71
N ASN A 124 2.66 18.71 4.89
CA ASN A 124 1.33 19.11 4.39
C ASN A 124 1.22 19.28 2.85
N LYS A 125 2.21 18.82 2.10
CA LYS A 125 2.18 18.80 0.65
C LYS A 125 1.86 17.40 0.16
N ALA A 126 0.79 17.29 -0.61
CA ALA A 126 0.42 16.02 -1.26
C ALA A 126 1.29 15.77 -2.49
N GLY A 127 1.68 14.53 -2.70
CA GLY A 127 2.42 14.08 -3.87
C GLY A 127 2.11 12.63 -4.21
N THR A 128 2.49 12.21 -5.39
CA THR A 128 2.33 10.82 -5.84
C THR A 128 3.66 10.29 -6.37
N ILE A 129 4.09 9.15 -5.84
CA ILE A 129 5.21 8.38 -6.39
C ILE A 129 4.61 7.32 -7.31
N LEU A 130 4.63 7.62 -8.61
CA LEU A 130 4.05 6.72 -9.62
C LEU A 130 4.83 5.41 -9.74
N GLY A 131 4.14 4.35 -10.14
CA GLY A 131 4.76 3.07 -10.45
C GLY A 131 5.79 3.19 -11.58
N ASN A 132 6.91 2.47 -11.45
CA ASN A 132 8.03 2.47 -12.39
C ASN A 132 8.63 3.87 -12.66
N ALA A 133 8.53 4.79 -11.69
CA ALA A 133 9.01 6.15 -11.80
C ALA A 133 10.12 6.46 -10.79
N THR A 134 10.88 7.49 -11.11
CA THR A 134 11.87 8.09 -10.22
C THR A 134 11.54 9.55 -10.02
N VAL A 135 11.58 10.01 -8.77
CA VAL A 135 11.34 11.40 -8.40
C VAL A 135 12.45 11.90 -7.47
N GLU A 136 12.73 13.19 -7.51
CA GLU A 136 13.61 13.84 -6.55
C GLU A 136 12.76 14.70 -5.61
N ILE A 137 12.91 14.51 -4.32
CA ILE A 137 12.10 15.15 -3.29
C ILE A 137 13.05 15.86 -2.31
N LYS A 138 12.76 17.13 -2.04
CA LYS A 138 13.41 17.85 -0.93
C LYS A 138 12.66 17.53 0.36
N VAL A 139 13.38 17.05 1.34
CA VAL A 139 12.84 16.64 2.64
C VAL A 139 13.63 17.30 3.77
N ARG A 140 13.02 17.48 4.92
CA ARG A 140 13.75 17.76 6.15
C ARG A 140 14.06 16.42 6.82
N LEU A 141 15.17 16.33 7.50
CA LEU A 141 15.61 15.08 8.13
C LEU A 141 14.74 14.66 9.32
N ASP A 142 13.98 15.61 9.90
CA ASP A 142 13.01 15.42 10.97
C ASP A 142 11.56 15.24 10.45
N ASP A 143 11.33 15.26 9.15
CA ASP A 143 10.00 15.06 8.57
C ASP A 143 9.52 13.60 8.69
N LYS A 144 8.20 13.48 8.61
CA LYS A 144 7.48 12.20 8.50
C LYS A 144 6.72 12.16 7.17
N VAL A 145 6.87 11.04 6.46
CA VAL A 145 6.08 10.78 5.24
C VAL A 145 4.88 9.95 5.62
N LYS A 146 3.69 10.47 5.40
CA LYS A 146 2.42 9.73 5.54
C LYS A 146 2.01 9.18 4.18
N PHE A 147 1.81 7.88 4.08
CA PHE A 147 1.28 7.22 2.89
C PHE A 147 -0.24 7.22 2.96
N THR A 148 -0.90 8.12 2.23
CA THR A 148 -2.33 8.43 2.43
C THR A 148 -3.27 7.34 1.96
N THR A 149 -2.84 6.51 1.02
CA THR A 149 -3.61 5.36 0.50
C THR A 149 -3.29 4.03 1.20
N THR A 150 -2.44 4.02 2.23
CA THR A 150 -2.14 2.80 3.01
C THR A 150 -2.93 2.79 4.32
N HIS A 151 -3.82 1.83 4.48
CA HIS A 151 -4.73 1.75 5.63
C HIS A 151 -4.32 0.65 6.60
N ILE A 152 -4.00 1.04 7.84
CA ILE A 152 -3.77 0.12 8.97
C ILE A 152 -5.10 -0.12 9.69
N THR A 153 -5.88 0.96 9.87
CA THR A 153 -7.27 0.96 10.34
C THR A 153 -8.08 1.89 9.45
N ASP A 154 -9.36 2.11 9.75
CA ASP A 154 -10.18 3.12 9.04
C ASP A 154 -9.57 4.53 9.15
N ASP A 155 -8.97 4.88 10.30
CA ASP A 155 -8.42 6.21 10.58
C ASP A 155 -6.90 6.30 10.48
N SER A 156 -6.17 5.18 10.61
CA SER A 156 -4.71 5.20 10.65
C SER A 156 -4.08 4.79 9.32
N ARG A 157 -2.97 5.45 9.01
CA ARG A 157 -2.18 5.29 7.79
C ARG A 157 -0.74 4.99 8.14
N LEU A 158 -0.02 4.37 7.21
CA LEU A 158 1.41 4.18 7.37
C LEU A 158 2.13 5.53 7.39
N VAL A 159 2.98 5.73 8.41
CA VAL A 159 3.85 6.90 8.55
C VAL A 159 5.28 6.39 8.70
N ILE A 160 6.21 6.97 7.95
CA ILE A 160 7.64 6.62 8.00
C ILE A 160 8.43 7.86 8.35
N ASP A 161 9.29 7.76 9.38
CA ASP A 161 10.23 8.83 9.73
C ASP A 161 11.38 8.87 8.73
N ILE A 162 11.68 10.02 8.15
CA ILE A 162 12.79 10.20 7.20
C ILE A 162 14.12 9.80 7.86
N ALA A 163 14.31 10.12 9.13
CA ALA A 163 15.51 9.74 9.88
C ALA A 163 15.73 8.21 9.95
N SER A 164 14.67 7.41 9.90
CA SER A 164 14.73 5.94 9.93
C SER A 164 15.12 5.30 8.59
N LEU A 165 15.25 6.11 7.54
CA LEU A 165 15.65 5.69 6.21
C LEU A 165 17.16 5.81 5.97
N ARG A 166 17.96 6.15 7.00
CA ARG A 166 19.42 6.28 6.93
C ARG A 166 20.15 4.94 7.11
#